data_83be8f7635ed93f55c422b8967300e3c
#
_entry.id   83be8f7635ed93f55c422b8967300e3c
#
_cell.length_a   1.000
_cell.length_b   1.000
_cell.length_c   1.000
_cell.angle_alpha   90.00
_cell.angle_beta   90.00
_cell.angle_gamma   90.00
#
_symmetry.space_group_name_H-M   'P 1'
#
loop_
_entity.id
_entity.type
_entity.pdbx_description
1 polymer ?
#
loop_
_entity_poly.entity_id
_entity_poly.type
_entity_poly.pdbx_seq_one_letter_code
_entity_poly.pdbx_strand_id
1 'polypeptide(L)'
;MNHFEKFIGQYRNLNREIYVLFWGRIVTSMGSLIWPLLTLILKNKLGYDATTIALITMVMSILQFPMLLLGGKLADSRNRKHIIVSCDLVTVGCCILAGLIPLSNISIALYYIASVFATIEGPSYDALVADLSDSDSREKAYSLQYLGMNLGLVLAPTLGGLLFENYLWLAFLITAGATLSSTLLIIIFIKRLSVEKAHISQYEQDRQEVSLISILRERKSVVLYALVGGFGSFVYAQFNYLLPLNMESLYGAKGAEIFGLLTSVNALVVILATPLVTTFLGKIRDVKKLLIGQTLIVLGLYSFRYVQLQMALYFLLMVIFTIGEVFKTLGEQPYMTRRIPATHWGRVNSFVSIVSGAFSSVGNLFLGRLLDSQGYSVAWLAVGLAGIGLIILAYLLSETDKKAFPLLYAEK
;
A
#
# COMPACT_ATOMS: atom_id res chain seq x y z
N MET A 1 -27.29 -2.67 -21.41
CA MET A 1 -26.24 -1.77 -20.84
C MET A 1 -24.97 -2.60 -20.67
N ASN A 2 -23.91 -2.27 -21.38
CA ASN A 2 -22.64 -2.99 -21.30
C ASN A 2 -22.09 -2.92 -19.85
N HIS A 3 -21.41 -3.96 -19.38
CA HIS A 3 -20.79 -3.99 -18.04
C HIS A 3 -19.90 -2.75 -17.76
N PHE A 4 -19.27 -2.21 -18.80
CA PHE A 4 -18.46 -0.99 -18.75
C PHE A 4 -19.31 0.26 -18.49
N GLU A 5 -20.49 0.38 -19.10
CA GLU A 5 -21.42 1.50 -18.84
C GLU A 5 -21.98 1.45 -17.42
N LYS A 6 -22.20 0.26 -16.88
CA LYS A 6 -22.62 0.08 -15.49
C LYS A 6 -21.51 0.44 -14.52
N PHE A 7 -20.25 0.09 -14.84
CA PHE A 7 -19.07 0.43 -14.05
C PHE A 7 -18.83 1.95 -14.00
N ILE A 8 -18.85 2.64 -15.14
CA ILE A 8 -18.69 4.11 -15.16
C ILE A 8 -19.95 4.79 -14.58
N GLY A 9 -21.11 4.25 -14.81
CA GLY A 9 -22.38 4.79 -14.33
C GLY A 9 -22.48 4.90 -12.80
N GLN A 10 -21.80 4.01 -12.06
CA GLN A 10 -21.80 4.06 -10.60
C GLN A 10 -21.12 5.29 -10.02
N TYR A 11 -20.18 5.91 -10.75
CA TYR A 11 -19.48 7.12 -10.36
C TYR A 11 -20.17 8.41 -10.83
N ARG A 12 -21.28 8.33 -11.54
CA ARG A 12 -22.08 9.51 -11.91
C ARG A 12 -22.75 10.08 -10.66
N ASN A 13 -22.93 11.40 -10.66
CA ASN A 13 -23.60 12.14 -9.56
C ASN A 13 -22.80 12.23 -8.24
N LEU A 14 -21.48 12.12 -8.29
CA LEU A 14 -20.63 12.56 -7.19
C LEU A 14 -20.44 14.08 -7.23
N ASN A 15 -20.13 14.67 -6.07
CA ASN A 15 -19.83 16.10 -5.98
C ASN A 15 -18.64 16.46 -6.87
N ARG A 16 -18.68 17.66 -7.47
CA ARG A 16 -17.62 18.16 -8.38
C ARG A 16 -16.23 18.08 -7.72
N GLU A 17 -16.15 18.39 -6.44
CA GLU A 17 -14.92 18.38 -5.66
C GLU A 17 -14.30 16.97 -5.58
N ILE A 18 -15.11 15.90 -5.55
CA ILE A 18 -14.62 14.50 -5.58
C ILE A 18 -13.90 14.20 -6.89
N TYR A 19 -14.41 14.71 -8.03
CA TYR A 19 -13.72 14.55 -9.32
C TYR A 19 -12.42 15.38 -9.37
N VAL A 20 -12.39 16.55 -8.74
CA VAL A 20 -11.16 17.34 -8.62
C VAL A 20 -10.10 16.55 -7.83
N LEU A 21 -10.47 15.96 -6.70
CA LEU A 21 -9.58 15.09 -5.93
C LEU A 21 -9.14 13.87 -6.73
N PHE A 22 -10.04 13.27 -7.52
CA PHE A 22 -9.71 12.13 -8.38
C PHE A 22 -8.62 12.48 -9.42
N TRP A 23 -8.75 13.60 -10.13
CA TRP A 23 -7.73 14.06 -11.05
C TRP A 23 -6.42 14.42 -10.34
N GLY A 24 -6.51 15.09 -9.19
CA GLY A 24 -5.35 15.35 -8.33
C GLY A 24 -4.65 14.05 -7.93
N ARG A 25 -5.40 13.02 -7.53
CA ARG A 25 -4.85 11.71 -7.14
C ARG A 25 -4.15 11.01 -8.31
N ILE A 26 -4.73 11.05 -9.53
CA ILE A 26 -4.06 10.51 -10.73
C ILE A 26 -2.71 11.19 -10.94
N VAL A 27 -2.69 12.53 -10.96
CA VAL A 27 -1.47 13.32 -11.22
C VAL A 27 -0.42 13.06 -10.14
N THR A 28 -0.78 13.07 -8.86
CA THR A 28 0.15 12.81 -7.76
C THR A 28 0.71 11.39 -7.83
N SER A 29 -0.14 10.39 -8.08
CA SER A 29 0.30 8.99 -8.20
C SER A 29 1.17 8.78 -9.44
N MET A 30 0.87 9.42 -10.58
CA MET A 30 1.70 9.39 -11.78
C MET A 30 3.07 10.05 -11.56
N GLY A 31 3.14 11.06 -10.68
CA GLY A 31 4.37 11.71 -10.27
C GLY A 31 5.17 10.96 -9.19
N SER A 32 4.66 9.89 -8.62
CA SER A 32 5.33 9.11 -7.56
C SER A 32 6.43 8.20 -8.11
N LEU A 33 7.46 8.80 -8.72
CA LEU A 33 8.51 8.09 -9.47
C LEU A 33 9.60 7.51 -8.56
N ILE A 34 9.88 8.13 -7.44
CA ILE A 34 11.01 7.79 -6.57
C ILE A 34 10.72 6.56 -5.68
N TRP A 35 9.51 6.48 -5.12
CA TRP A 35 9.17 5.44 -4.15
C TRP A 35 9.39 4.01 -4.66
N PRO A 36 8.94 3.61 -5.86
CA PRO A 36 9.16 2.25 -6.36
C PRO A 36 10.63 1.90 -6.58
N LEU A 37 11.46 2.91 -6.84
CA LEU A 37 12.87 2.75 -7.17
C LEU A 37 13.80 3.03 -5.98
N LEU A 38 13.26 3.37 -4.81
CA LEU A 38 14.05 3.81 -3.67
C LEU A 38 15.11 2.77 -3.26
N THR A 39 14.76 1.49 -3.25
CA THR A 39 15.69 0.39 -2.97
C THR A 39 16.88 0.39 -3.95
N LEU A 40 16.59 0.56 -5.24
CA LEU A 40 17.63 0.63 -6.28
C LEU A 40 18.45 1.92 -6.22
N ILE A 41 17.85 3.05 -5.88
CA ILE A 41 18.56 4.31 -5.66
C ILE A 41 19.59 4.15 -4.53
N LEU A 42 19.17 3.58 -3.39
CA LEU A 42 20.03 3.32 -2.26
C LEU A 42 21.16 2.32 -2.60
N LYS A 43 20.86 1.28 -3.39
CA LYS A 43 21.83 0.27 -3.81
C LYS A 43 22.82 0.84 -4.83
N ASN A 44 22.32 1.30 -5.98
CA ASN A 44 23.17 1.55 -7.16
C ASN A 44 23.78 2.94 -7.19
N LYS A 45 23.08 3.93 -6.64
CA LYS A 45 23.55 5.32 -6.69
C LYS A 45 24.29 5.73 -5.43
N LEU A 46 23.98 5.13 -4.28
CA LEU A 46 24.63 5.42 -3.00
C LEU A 46 25.53 4.27 -2.51
N GLY A 47 25.49 3.09 -3.15
CA GLY A 47 26.37 1.97 -2.85
C GLY A 47 26.07 1.22 -1.55
N TYR A 48 24.85 1.36 -1.00
CA TYR A 48 24.48 0.65 0.23
C TYR A 48 24.27 -0.84 0.00
N ASP A 49 24.64 -1.65 0.99
CA ASP A 49 24.32 -3.06 1.04
C ASP A 49 22.85 -3.30 1.40
N ALA A 50 22.37 -4.51 1.18
CA ALA A 50 20.97 -4.85 1.41
C ALA A 50 20.57 -4.71 2.88
N THR A 51 21.47 -5.03 3.81
CA THR A 51 21.26 -4.86 5.26
C THR A 51 21.03 -3.39 5.61
N THR A 52 21.89 -2.49 5.13
CA THR A 52 21.77 -1.04 5.37
C THR A 52 20.48 -0.47 4.78
N ILE A 53 20.10 -0.90 3.56
CA ILE A 53 18.81 -0.51 2.93
C ILE A 53 17.64 -0.94 3.80
N ALA A 54 17.62 -2.17 4.29
CA ALA A 54 16.57 -2.67 5.18
C ALA A 54 16.53 -1.89 6.50
N LEU A 55 17.67 -1.52 7.05
CA LEU A 55 17.78 -0.74 8.28
C LEU A 55 17.23 0.68 8.09
N ILE A 56 17.61 1.36 7.00
CA ILE A 56 17.08 2.69 6.65
C ILE A 56 15.56 2.64 6.52
N THR A 57 15.01 1.68 5.76
CA THR A 57 13.56 1.56 5.56
C THR A 57 12.83 1.22 6.85
N MET A 58 13.42 0.40 7.72
CA MET A 58 12.88 0.08 9.06
C MET A 58 12.82 1.32 9.95
N VAL A 59 13.90 2.09 10.05
CA VAL A 59 13.95 3.34 10.83
C VAL A 59 12.89 4.31 10.34
N MET A 60 12.75 4.46 9.02
CA MET A 60 11.74 5.35 8.43
C MET A 60 10.31 4.90 8.74
N SER A 61 10.04 3.60 8.67
CA SER A 61 8.73 3.05 9.05
C SER A 61 8.40 3.32 10.52
N ILE A 62 9.38 3.21 11.42
CA ILE A 62 9.22 3.52 12.85
C ILE A 62 8.92 5.02 13.05
N LEU A 63 9.61 5.89 12.31
CA LEU A 63 9.38 7.34 12.39
C LEU A 63 8.02 7.77 11.80
N GLN A 64 7.56 7.11 10.75
CA GLN A 64 6.27 7.42 10.11
C GLN A 64 5.07 7.07 11.00
N PHE A 65 5.17 6.05 11.85
CA PHE A 65 4.05 5.63 12.69
C PHE A 65 3.54 6.75 13.64
N PRO A 66 4.36 7.41 14.48
CA PRO A 66 3.89 8.54 15.30
C PRO A 66 3.42 9.73 14.44
N MET A 67 3.98 9.93 13.24
CA MET A 67 3.56 11.00 12.33
C MET A 67 2.17 10.74 11.74
N LEU A 68 1.81 9.50 11.47
CA LEU A 68 0.46 9.11 11.08
C LEU A 68 -0.56 9.44 12.19
N LEU A 69 -0.22 9.14 13.46
CA LEU A 69 -1.07 9.48 14.60
C LEU A 69 -1.22 10.99 14.79
N LEU A 70 -0.12 11.73 14.59
CA LEU A 70 -0.13 13.19 14.59
C LEU A 70 -1.05 13.74 13.49
N GLY A 71 -0.94 13.18 12.26
CA GLY A 71 -1.81 13.52 11.14
C GLY A 71 -3.29 13.32 11.44
N GLY A 72 -3.66 12.21 12.09
CA GLY A 72 -5.03 11.96 12.55
C GLY A 72 -5.52 13.02 13.53
N LYS A 73 -4.73 13.35 14.55
CA LYS A 73 -5.08 14.42 15.51
C LYS A 73 -5.23 15.79 14.85
N LEU A 74 -4.38 16.11 13.89
CA LEU A 74 -4.46 17.37 13.14
C LEU A 74 -5.73 17.39 12.28
N ALA A 75 -6.06 16.30 11.58
CA ALA A 75 -7.26 16.16 10.76
C ALA A 75 -8.56 16.40 11.56
N ASP A 76 -8.57 16.00 12.85
CA ASP A 76 -9.72 16.19 13.75
C ASP A 76 -9.81 17.60 14.34
N SER A 77 -8.66 18.29 14.51
CA SER A 77 -8.57 19.55 15.25
C SER A 77 -8.42 20.79 14.37
N ARG A 78 -8.01 20.65 13.12
CA ARG A 78 -7.66 21.76 12.23
C ARG A 78 -8.39 21.66 10.89
N ASN A 79 -8.37 22.75 10.12
CA ASN A 79 -8.90 22.76 8.76
C ASN A 79 -8.06 21.83 7.85
N ARG A 80 -8.67 20.76 7.35
CA ARG A 80 -8.04 19.71 6.56
C ARG A 80 -7.34 20.24 5.31
N LYS A 81 -7.98 21.19 4.59
CA LYS A 81 -7.37 21.85 3.43
C LYS A 81 -6.05 22.56 3.78
N HIS A 82 -5.98 23.25 4.92
CA HIS A 82 -4.74 23.92 5.35
C HIS A 82 -3.64 22.92 5.69
N ILE A 83 -3.97 21.77 6.31
CA ILE A 83 -3.00 20.72 6.62
C ILE A 83 -2.44 20.15 5.34
N ILE A 84 -3.32 19.75 4.40
CA ILE A 84 -2.92 19.20 3.09
C ILE A 84 -1.99 20.20 2.38
N VAL A 85 -2.41 21.43 2.19
CA VAL A 85 -1.62 22.44 1.47
C VAL A 85 -0.27 22.69 2.15
N SER A 86 -0.23 22.77 3.49
CA SER A 86 1.03 23.00 4.22
C SER A 86 1.99 21.82 4.09
N CYS A 87 1.50 20.58 4.23
CA CYS A 87 2.32 19.38 4.07
C CYS A 87 2.83 19.21 2.64
N ASP A 88 1.96 19.44 1.66
CA ASP A 88 2.32 19.39 0.25
C ASP A 88 3.40 20.41 -0.11
N LEU A 89 3.29 21.65 0.37
CA LEU A 89 4.30 22.69 0.10
C LEU A 89 5.67 22.30 0.65
N VAL A 90 5.73 21.66 1.83
CA VAL A 90 6.99 21.12 2.37
C VAL A 90 7.50 19.97 1.50
N THR A 91 6.63 19.05 1.10
CA THR A 91 6.94 17.93 0.20
C THR A 91 7.51 18.45 -1.13
N VAL A 92 6.85 19.43 -1.74
CA VAL A 92 7.30 20.10 -2.98
C VAL A 92 8.66 20.74 -2.80
N GLY A 93 8.85 21.52 -1.72
CA GLY A 93 10.13 22.16 -1.41
C GLY A 93 11.28 21.16 -1.24
N CYS A 94 11.04 20.08 -0.48
CA CYS A 94 12.02 19.02 -0.29
C CYS A 94 12.36 18.30 -1.61
N CYS A 95 11.37 17.98 -2.42
CA CYS A 95 11.60 17.32 -3.71
C CYS A 95 12.32 18.23 -4.72
N ILE A 96 11.99 19.53 -4.77
CA ILE A 96 12.73 20.50 -5.61
C ILE A 96 14.19 20.55 -5.16
N LEU A 97 14.46 20.74 -3.87
CA LEU A 97 15.83 20.78 -3.34
C LEU A 97 16.57 19.48 -3.65
N ALA A 98 15.95 18.31 -3.43
CA ALA A 98 16.54 17.03 -3.74
C ALA A 98 16.88 16.84 -5.23
N GLY A 99 16.09 17.42 -6.12
CA GLY A 99 16.34 17.39 -7.57
C GLY A 99 17.39 18.39 -8.06
N LEU A 100 17.59 19.50 -7.34
CA LEU A 100 18.55 20.53 -7.74
C LEU A 100 19.98 20.28 -7.22
N ILE A 101 20.14 19.47 -6.19
CA ILE A 101 21.46 19.09 -5.65
C ILE A 101 21.93 17.77 -6.26
N PRO A 102 23.25 17.53 -6.34
CA PRO A 102 23.76 16.20 -6.71
C PRO A 102 23.19 15.12 -5.80
N LEU A 103 22.84 13.98 -6.39
CA LEU A 103 22.27 12.87 -5.63
C LEU A 103 23.24 12.44 -4.53
N SER A 104 22.75 12.44 -3.31
CA SER A 104 23.54 12.20 -2.10
C SER A 104 22.62 11.74 -0.96
N ASN A 105 23.22 11.43 0.20
CA ASN A 105 22.45 11.15 1.42
C ASN A 105 21.52 12.31 1.81
N ILE A 106 21.91 13.56 1.47
CA ILE A 106 21.07 14.75 1.72
C ILE A 106 19.82 14.71 0.83
N SER A 107 19.94 14.36 -0.46
CA SER A 107 18.79 14.23 -1.35
C SER A 107 17.80 13.17 -0.85
N ILE A 108 18.31 12.06 -0.34
CA ILE A 108 17.48 10.98 0.23
C ILE A 108 16.85 11.41 1.56
N ALA A 109 17.60 12.11 2.42
CA ALA A 109 17.05 12.67 3.66
C ALA A 109 15.90 13.67 3.38
N LEU A 110 16.07 14.55 2.38
CA LEU A 110 15.00 15.46 1.93
C LEU A 110 13.78 14.68 1.43
N TYR A 111 13.97 13.63 0.64
CA TYR A 111 12.88 12.78 0.19
C TYR A 111 12.15 12.08 1.36
N TYR A 112 12.89 11.60 2.36
CA TYR A 112 12.27 11.03 3.55
C TYR A 112 11.52 12.06 4.38
N ILE A 113 12.02 13.29 4.50
CA ILE A 113 11.27 14.41 5.11
C ILE A 113 9.95 14.62 4.33
N ALA A 114 10.00 14.68 3.00
CA ALA A 114 8.83 14.76 2.15
C ALA A 114 7.83 13.62 2.44
N SER A 115 8.31 12.38 2.56
CA SER A 115 7.45 11.21 2.86
C SER A 115 6.82 11.26 4.25
N VAL A 116 7.49 11.85 5.24
CA VAL A 116 6.94 12.08 6.58
C VAL A 116 5.78 13.09 6.51
N PHE A 117 5.94 14.18 5.78
CA PHE A 117 4.85 15.16 5.61
C PHE A 117 3.68 14.59 4.82
N ALA A 118 3.93 13.78 3.79
CA ALA A 118 2.89 13.03 3.09
C ALA A 118 2.14 12.05 4.02
N THR A 119 2.84 11.44 4.98
CA THR A 119 2.21 10.58 6.01
C THR A 119 1.31 11.39 6.96
N ILE A 120 1.72 12.60 7.35
CA ILE A 120 0.90 13.51 8.17
C ILE A 120 -0.34 13.99 7.39
N GLU A 121 -0.20 14.23 6.11
CA GLU A 121 -1.28 14.68 5.22
C GLU A 121 -2.38 13.62 5.05
N GLY A 122 -2.02 12.34 4.93
CA GLY A 122 -2.91 11.25 4.55
C GLY A 122 -4.27 11.25 5.26
N PRO A 123 -4.32 11.24 6.61
CA PRO A 123 -5.59 11.28 7.34
C PRO A 123 -6.46 12.51 7.02
N SER A 124 -5.84 13.67 6.76
CA SER A 124 -6.57 14.89 6.37
C SER A 124 -7.16 14.78 4.97
N TYR A 125 -6.46 14.13 4.04
CA TYR A 125 -6.96 13.86 2.70
C TYR A 125 -8.15 12.89 2.72
N ASP A 126 -8.04 11.79 3.46
CA ASP A 126 -9.12 10.83 3.61
C ASP A 126 -10.36 11.46 4.27
N ALA A 127 -10.15 12.26 5.30
CA ALA A 127 -11.21 13.00 5.95
C ALA A 127 -11.86 14.05 5.02
N LEU A 128 -11.08 14.69 4.14
CA LEU A 128 -11.61 15.62 3.13
C LEU A 128 -12.51 14.90 2.12
N VAL A 129 -12.14 13.70 1.67
CA VAL A 129 -13.00 12.85 0.81
C VAL A 129 -14.31 12.52 1.51
N ALA A 130 -14.27 12.19 2.81
CA ALA A 130 -15.45 11.92 3.61
C ALA A 130 -16.38 13.13 3.75
N ASP A 131 -15.81 14.33 3.97
CA ASP A 131 -16.58 15.58 4.11
C ASP A 131 -17.26 16.03 2.82
N LEU A 132 -16.66 15.71 1.69
CA LEU A 132 -17.16 16.05 0.35
C LEU A 132 -18.14 15.01 -0.20
N SER A 133 -18.42 13.95 0.55
CA SER A 133 -19.30 12.84 0.15
C SER A 133 -20.39 12.58 1.20
N ASP A 134 -21.62 12.34 0.73
CA ASP A 134 -22.73 11.91 1.57
C ASP A 134 -22.56 10.44 1.96
N SER A 135 -23.31 9.97 2.98
CA SER A 135 -23.29 8.58 3.46
C SER A 135 -23.45 7.56 2.33
N ASP A 136 -24.33 7.82 1.36
CA ASP A 136 -24.69 6.92 0.26
C ASP A 136 -23.67 6.95 -0.90
N SER A 137 -22.92 8.04 -1.02
CA SER A 137 -21.92 8.26 -2.08
C SER A 137 -20.48 8.03 -1.60
N ARG A 138 -20.24 7.94 -0.29
CA ARG A 138 -18.91 7.87 0.33
C ARG A 138 -18.08 6.68 -0.14
N GLU A 139 -18.68 5.50 -0.20
CA GLU A 139 -18.00 4.30 -0.71
C GLU A 139 -17.55 4.48 -2.17
N LYS A 140 -18.42 5.08 -2.99
CA LYS A 140 -18.11 5.39 -4.40
C LYS A 140 -16.99 6.42 -4.52
N ALA A 141 -16.98 7.44 -3.64
CA ALA A 141 -15.94 8.46 -3.62
C ALA A 141 -14.57 7.84 -3.30
N TYR A 142 -14.45 7.02 -2.24
CA TYR A 142 -13.21 6.31 -1.93
C TYR A 142 -12.77 5.34 -3.03
N SER A 143 -13.73 4.60 -3.61
CA SER A 143 -13.46 3.71 -4.75
C SER A 143 -12.90 4.48 -5.95
N LEU A 144 -13.42 5.67 -6.23
CA LEU A 144 -12.94 6.53 -7.31
C LEU A 144 -11.50 7.04 -7.02
N GLN A 145 -11.21 7.42 -5.76
CA GLN A 145 -9.85 7.81 -5.35
C GLN A 145 -8.86 6.65 -5.50
N TYR A 146 -9.26 5.43 -5.09
CA TYR A 146 -8.45 4.23 -5.28
C TYR A 146 -8.19 3.92 -6.76
N LEU A 147 -9.21 4.06 -7.61
CA LEU A 147 -9.05 3.93 -9.06
C LEU A 147 -8.06 4.97 -9.61
N GLY A 148 -8.18 6.24 -9.18
CA GLY A 148 -7.27 7.32 -9.58
C GLY A 148 -5.82 7.03 -9.20
N MET A 149 -5.59 6.55 -7.98
CA MET A 149 -4.26 6.14 -7.51
C MET A 149 -3.66 5.06 -8.42
N ASN A 150 -4.40 3.99 -8.69
CA ASN A 150 -3.91 2.89 -9.53
C ASN A 150 -3.69 3.31 -10.99
N LEU A 151 -4.55 4.18 -11.56
CA LEU A 151 -4.34 4.74 -12.90
C LEU A 151 -3.03 5.51 -13.00
N GLY A 152 -2.69 6.31 -12.00
CA GLY A 152 -1.40 7.00 -11.94
C GLY A 152 -0.22 6.03 -11.81
N LEU A 153 -0.34 5.01 -10.97
CA LEU A 153 0.70 4.01 -10.74
C LEU A 153 0.98 3.09 -11.95
N VAL A 154 0.11 3.05 -12.96
CA VAL A 154 0.43 2.33 -14.22
C VAL A 154 1.64 2.94 -14.92
N LEU A 155 1.80 4.26 -14.91
CA LEU A 155 2.86 4.96 -15.64
C LEU A 155 4.07 5.30 -14.76
N ALA A 156 3.86 5.61 -13.48
CA ALA A 156 4.90 6.12 -12.60
C ALA A 156 6.16 5.22 -12.51
N PRO A 157 6.07 3.91 -12.25
CA PRO A 157 7.25 3.07 -12.10
C PRO A 157 8.05 2.91 -13.40
N THR A 158 7.36 2.82 -14.54
CA THR A 158 8.02 2.77 -15.86
C THR A 158 8.75 4.07 -16.18
N LEU A 159 8.11 5.23 -15.97
CA LEU A 159 8.75 6.53 -16.15
C LEU A 159 9.94 6.69 -15.19
N GLY A 160 9.79 6.29 -13.94
CA GLY A 160 10.88 6.29 -12.98
C GLY A 160 12.05 5.42 -13.42
N GLY A 161 11.79 4.21 -13.91
CA GLY A 161 12.80 3.29 -14.42
C GLY A 161 13.58 3.86 -15.61
N LEU A 162 12.90 4.50 -16.55
CA LEU A 162 13.53 5.17 -17.70
C LEU A 162 14.41 6.36 -17.29
N LEU A 163 14.03 7.09 -16.24
CA LEU A 163 14.80 8.22 -15.73
C LEU A 163 15.95 7.80 -14.80
N PHE A 164 15.96 6.55 -14.32
CA PHE A 164 16.80 6.06 -13.25
C PHE A 164 18.30 6.27 -13.51
N GLU A 165 18.76 5.96 -14.72
CA GLU A 165 20.21 5.98 -15.02
C GLU A 165 20.79 7.41 -15.06
N ASN A 166 20.18 8.31 -15.84
CA ASN A 166 20.78 9.59 -16.18
C ASN A 166 19.98 10.82 -15.75
N TYR A 167 18.69 10.64 -15.44
CA TYR A 167 17.76 11.75 -15.21
C TYR A 167 17.02 11.65 -13.87
N LEU A 168 17.63 11.01 -12.86
CA LEU A 168 16.99 10.82 -11.55
C LEU A 168 16.64 12.16 -10.88
N TRP A 169 17.43 13.21 -11.11
CA TRP A 169 17.11 14.57 -10.68
C TRP A 169 15.76 15.06 -11.22
N LEU A 170 15.43 14.71 -12.47
CA LEU A 170 14.16 15.06 -13.11
C LEU A 170 13.00 14.30 -12.47
N ALA A 171 13.20 13.06 -12.02
CA ALA A 171 12.17 12.30 -11.30
C ALA A 171 11.75 13.00 -10.00
N PHE A 172 12.68 13.60 -9.25
CA PHE A 172 12.35 14.43 -8.08
C PHE A 172 11.54 15.67 -8.47
N LEU A 173 11.92 16.37 -9.55
CA LEU A 173 11.20 17.57 -10.02
C LEU A 173 9.80 17.22 -10.56
N ILE A 174 9.65 16.11 -11.25
CA ILE A 174 8.32 15.63 -11.70
C ILE A 174 7.44 15.31 -10.49
N THR A 175 7.98 14.64 -9.46
CA THR A 175 7.26 14.38 -8.20
C THR A 175 6.80 15.69 -7.55
N ALA A 176 7.68 16.68 -7.48
CA ALA A 176 7.33 18.02 -6.96
C ALA A 176 6.24 18.70 -7.78
N GLY A 177 6.38 18.70 -9.12
CA GLY A 177 5.41 19.31 -10.03
C GLY A 177 4.04 18.64 -9.99
N ALA A 178 3.99 17.32 -9.89
CA ALA A 178 2.76 16.55 -9.76
C ALA A 178 2.05 16.86 -8.43
N THR A 179 2.77 16.87 -7.30
CA THR A 179 2.23 17.25 -6.00
C THR A 179 1.73 18.69 -6.03
N LEU A 180 2.53 19.64 -6.53
CA LEU A 180 2.12 21.04 -6.63
C LEU A 180 0.86 21.21 -7.48
N SER A 181 0.75 20.50 -8.61
CA SER A 181 -0.42 20.55 -9.49
C SER A 181 -1.69 20.08 -8.76
N SER A 182 -1.60 18.98 -8.02
CA SER A 182 -2.71 18.47 -7.18
C SER A 182 -3.09 19.48 -6.09
N THR A 183 -2.09 20.05 -5.41
CA THR A 183 -2.28 21.06 -4.36
C THR A 183 -2.98 22.30 -4.91
N LEU A 184 -2.59 22.76 -6.10
CA LEU A 184 -3.25 23.90 -6.79
C LEU A 184 -4.71 23.59 -7.12
N LEU A 185 -5.03 22.37 -7.57
CA LEU A 185 -6.43 21.95 -7.77
C LEU A 185 -7.23 22.04 -6.46
N ILE A 186 -6.67 21.61 -5.34
CA ILE A 186 -7.30 21.71 -4.03
C ILE A 186 -7.48 23.17 -3.60
N ILE A 187 -6.48 24.01 -3.80
CA ILE A 187 -6.54 25.45 -3.45
C ILE A 187 -7.65 26.15 -4.23
N ILE A 188 -7.72 25.92 -5.52
CA ILE A 188 -8.61 26.66 -6.45
C ILE A 188 -10.05 26.15 -6.35
N PHE A 189 -10.25 24.84 -6.37
CA PHE A 189 -11.58 24.26 -6.57
C PHE A 189 -12.28 23.81 -5.30
N ILE A 190 -11.55 23.52 -4.21
CA ILE A 190 -12.16 23.09 -2.95
C ILE A 190 -12.38 24.31 -2.06
N LYS A 191 -13.65 24.64 -1.80
CA LYS A 191 -14.03 25.71 -0.89
C LYS A 191 -13.63 25.36 0.53
N ARG A 192 -13.48 26.39 1.41
CA ARG A 192 -13.28 26.19 2.85
C ARG A 192 -14.48 25.43 3.41
N LEU A 193 -14.26 24.19 3.82
CA LEU A 193 -15.21 23.46 4.64
C LEU A 193 -15.09 23.99 6.07
N SER A 194 -16.18 24.47 6.66
CA SER A 194 -16.25 24.67 8.10
C SER A 194 -16.02 23.29 8.73
N VAL A 195 -15.14 23.23 9.73
CA VAL A 195 -15.04 22.06 10.61
C VAL A 195 -16.35 22.06 11.43
N GLU A 196 -17.42 21.53 10.84
CA GLU A 196 -18.53 21.06 11.67
C GLU A 196 -17.91 19.97 12.53
N LYS A 197 -17.96 20.20 13.84
CA LYS A 197 -17.58 19.18 14.82
C LYS A 197 -18.36 17.94 14.42
N ALA A 198 -17.66 16.92 13.93
CA ALA A 198 -18.25 15.63 13.67
C ALA A 198 -19.12 15.33 14.89
N HIS A 199 -20.43 15.16 14.68
CA HIS A 199 -21.29 14.67 15.75
C HIS A 199 -20.64 13.39 16.24
N ILE A 200 -20.03 13.46 17.42
CA ILE A 200 -19.59 12.28 18.15
C ILE A 200 -20.86 11.45 18.23
N SER A 201 -20.91 10.38 17.44
CA SER A 201 -22.11 9.54 17.38
C SER A 201 -22.37 9.08 18.81
N GLN A 202 -23.62 9.10 19.27
CA GLN A 202 -24.03 8.60 20.58
C GLN A 202 -23.51 7.18 20.89
N TYR A 203 -23.09 6.45 19.88
CA TYR A 203 -22.41 5.14 19.97
C TYR A 203 -21.01 5.15 20.59
N GLU A 204 -20.38 6.32 20.78
CA GLU A 204 -19.06 6.41 21.47
C GLU A 204 -19.17 6.43 22.98
N GLN A 205 -20.36 6.66 23.55
CA GLN A 205 -20.56 6.75 24.99
C GLN A 205 -20.70 5.38 25.69
N ASP A 206 -20.98 4.30 24.99
CA ASP A 206 -21.11 2.94 25.55
C ASP A 206 -19.83 2.10 25.37
N ARG A 207 -18.66 2.72 25.44
CA ARG A 207 -17.38 1.99 25.46
C ARG A 207 -17.17 1.35 26.83
N GLN A 208 -17.68 0.15 27.03
CA GLN A 208 -17.05 -0.76 27.98
C GLN A 208 -15.60 -0.94 27.53
N GLU A 209 -14.65 -0.56 28.39
CA GLU A 209 -13.20 -0.68 28.14
C GLU A 209 -12.78 -2.17 28.12
N VAL A 210 -13.17 -2.89 27.09
CA VAL A 210 -12.64 -4.24 26.88
C VAL A 210 -11.21 -4.09 26.41
N SER A 211 -10.28 -4.60 27.20
CA SER A 211 -8.85 -4.58 26.88
C SER A 211 -8.57 -5.34 25.59
N LEU A 212 -7.65 -4.82 24.75
CA LEU A 212 -7.17 -5.52 23.56
C LEU A 212 -6.66 -6.94 23.92
N ILE A 213 -6.00 -7.07 25.07
CA ILE A 213 -5.46 -8.35 25.57
C ILE A 213 -6.57 -9.36 25.80
N SER A 214 -7.73 -8.95 26.33
CA SER A 214 -8.86 -9.88 26.53
C SER A 214 -9.42 -10.37 25.20
N ILE A 215 -9.53 -9.48 24.19
CA ILE A 215 -9.99 -9.84 22.83
C ILE A 215 -9.06 -10.87 22.20
N LEU A 216 -7.74 -10.65 22.29
CA LEU A 216 -6.74 -11.57 21.76
C LEU A 216 -6.75 -12.93 22.47
N ARG A 217 -7.01 -12.94 23.79
CA ARG A 217 -7.06 -14.17 24.59
C ARG A 217 -8.31 -15.00 24.30
N GLU A 218 -9.43 -14.34 24.08
CA GLU A 218 -10.73 -14.99 23.81
C GLU A 218 -10.89 -15.42 22.34
N ARG A 219 -10.27 -14.70 21.40
CA ARG A 219 -10.49 -14.89 19.96
C ARG A 219 -9.22 -15.34 19.24
N LYS A 220 -8.95 -16.64 19.26
CA LYS A 220 -7.80 -17.24 18.54
C LYS A 220 -7.78 -16.90 17.04
N SER A 221 -8.93 -16.71 16.42
CA SER A 221 -9.05 -16.30 15.01
C SER A 221 -8.44 -14.93 14.74
N VAL A 222 -8.51 -13.98 15.69
CA VAL A 222 -7.90 -12.65 15.55
C VAL A 222 -6.37 -12.73 15.62
N VAL A 223 -5.84 -13.58 16.52
CA VAL A 223 -4.39 -13.79 16.62
C VAL A 223 -3.86 -14.47 15.35
N LEU A 224 -4.54 -15.52 14.85
CA LEU A 224 -4.17 -16.17 13.60
C LEU A 224 -4.24 -15.19 12.40
N TYR A 225 -5.27 -14.35 12.35
CA TYR A 225 -5.40 -13.33 11.31
C TYR A 225 -4.24 -12.32 11.37
N ALA A 226 -3.85 -11.86 12.56
CA ALA A 226 -2.69 -10.98 12.73
C ALA A 226 -1.37 -11.64 12.29
N LEU A 227 -1.19 -12.94 12.58
CA LEU A 227 -0.02 -13.70 12.12
C LEU A 227 -0.03 -13.88 10.59
N VAL A 228 -1.17 -14.18 9.99
CA VAL A 228 -1.34 -14.20 8.51
C VAL A 228 -1.01 -12.84 7.92
N GLY A 229 -1.47 -11.76 8.54
CA GLY A 229 -1.12 -10.38 8.15
C GLY A 229 0.38 -10.12 8.26
N GLY A 230 1.02 -10.53 9.36
CA GLY A 230 2.45 -10.36 9.60
C GLY A 230 3.32 -11.09 8.57
N PHE A 231 3.17 -12.42 8.45
CA PHE A 231 3.89 -13.21 7.45
C PHE A 231 3.57 -12.75 6.03
N GLY A 232 2.29 -12.43 5.75
CA GLY A 232 1.85 -11.90 4.45
C GLY A 232 2.52 -10.59 4.09
N SER A 233 2.66 -9.67 5.06
CA SER A 233 3.35 -8.39 4.88
C SER A 233 4.85 -8.57 4.64
N PHE A 234 5.50 -9.50 5.34
CA PHE A 234 6.90 -9.85 5.07
C PHE A 234 7.09 -10.38 3.65
N VAL A 235 6.27 -11.36 3.24
CA VAL A 235 6.37 -11.93 1.87
C VAL A 235 6.07 -10.87 0.82
N TYR A 236 5.02 -10.07 0.99
CA TYR A 236 4.65 -9.01 0.06
C TYR A 236 5.71 -7.91 -0.04
N ALA A 237 6.38 -7.58 1.05
CA ALA A 237 7.44 -6.56 1.06
C ALA A 237 8.60 -6.90 0.11
N GLN A 238 8.79 -8.19 -0.24
CA GLN A 238 9.84 -8.62 -1.16
C GLN A 238 9.61 -8.14 -2.60
N PHE A 239 8.39 -7.78 -2.95
CA PHE A 239 8.09 -7.09 -4.20
C PHE A 239 8.85 -5.77 -4.35
N ASN A 240 8.97 -4.98 -3.27
CA ASN A 240 9.66 -3.68 -3.29
C ASN A 240 11.08 -3.73 -2.70
N TYR A 241 11.50 -4.85 -2.13
CA TYR A 241 12.81 -4.99 -1.51
C TYR A 241 13.71 -5.98 -2.26
N LEU A 242 13.41 -7.27 -2.25
CA LEU A 242 14.27 -8.30 -2.84
C LEU A 242 14.18 -8.33 -4.37
N LEU A 243 12.98 -8.15 -4.94
CA LEU A 243 12.77 -8.24 -6.39
C LEU A 243 13.55 -7.18 -7.17
N PRO A 244 13.51 -5.87 -6.83
CA PRO A 244 14.32 -4.87 -7.54
C PRO A 244 15.83 -5.15 -7.43
N LEU A 245 16.33 -5.56 -6.26
CA LEU A 245 17.73 -5.96 -6.08
C LEU A 245 18.10 -7.15 -6.96
N ASN A 246 17.20 -8.13 -7.09
CA ASN A 246 17.39 -9.28 -7.96
C ASN A 246 17.36 -8.88 -9.45
N MET A 247 16.49 -7.96 -9.85
CA MET A 247 16.46 -7.43 -11.23
C MET A 247 17.76 -6.72 -11.57
N GLU A 248 18.27 -5.93 -10.67
CA GLU A 248 19.57 -5.25 -10.84
C GLU A 248 20.72 -6.26 -10.96
N SER A 249 20.76 -7.26 -10.09
CA SER A 249 21.78 -8.30 -10.13
C SER A 249 21.80 -9.11 -11.44
N LEU A 250 20.63 -9.34 -12.05
CA LEU A 250 20.49 -10.13 -13.29
C LEU A 250 20.66 -9.28 -14.55
N TYR A 251 20.20 -8.05 -14.55
CA TYR A 251 20.09 -7.21 -15.75
C TYR A 251 20.95 -5.94 -15.70
N GLY A 252 21.68 -5.73 -14.60
CA GLY A 252 22.56 -4.56 -14.42
C GLY A 252 21.78 -3.26 -14.59
N ALA A 253 22.28 -2.33 -15.39
CA ALA A 253 21.70 -1.02 -15.62
C ALA A 253 20.22 -1.05 -16.07
N LYS A 254 19.80 -2.12 -16.77
CA LYS A 254 18.38 -2.28 -17.17
C LYS A 254 17.46 -2.81 -16.06
N GLY A 255 18.01 -3.19 -14.91
CA GLY A 255 17.23 -3.76 -13.82
C GLY A 255 16.13 -2.82 -13.31
N ALA A 256 16.42 -1.52 -13.20
CA ALA A 256 15.46 -0.51 -12.78
C ALA A 256 14.31 -0.32 -13.80
N GLU A 257 14.62 -0.32 -15.09
CA GLU A 257 13.63 -0.23 -16.17
C GLU A 257 12.69 -1.44 -16.15
N ILE A 258 13.26 -2.67 -16.07
CA ILE A 258 12.49 -3.91 -16.01
C ILE A 258 11.61 -3.96 -14.76
N PHE A 259 12.13 -3.57 -13.61
CA PHE A 259 11.35 -3.50 -12.38
C PHE A 259 10.21 -2.47 -12.49
N GLY A 260 10.47 -1.31 -13.10
CA GLY A 260 9.46 -0.31 -13.39
C GLY A 260 8.33 -0.86 -14.27
N LEU A 261 8.67 -1.60 -15.34
CA LEU A 261 7.70 -2.27 -16.21
C LEU A 261 6.88 -3.33 -15.45
N LEU A 262 7.52 -4.16 -14.62
CA LEU A 262 6.83 -5.15 -13.80
C LEU A 262 5.83 -4.51 -12.84
N THR A 263 6.21 -3.40 -12.21
CA THR A 263 5.32 -2.66 -11.30
C THR A 263 4.16 -2.00 -12.06
N SER A 264 4.40 -1.51 -13.28
CA SER A 264 3.33 -0.98 -14.14
C SER A 264 2.34 -2.07 -14.58
N VAL A 265 2.84 -3.28 -14.88
CA VAL A 265 1.98 -4.45 -15.16
C VAL A 265 1.17 -4.83 -13.91
N ASN A 266 1.77 -4.80 -12.72
CA ASN A 266 1.03 -5.01 -11.48
C ASN A 266 -0.16 -4.04 -11.38
N ALA A 267 0.06 -2.72 -11.51
CA ALA A 267 -1.01 -1.73 -11.43
C ALA A 267 -2.10 -1.94 -12.50
N LEU A 268 -1.71 -2.27 -13.74
CA LEU A 268 -2.65 -2.56 -14.82
C LEU A 268 -3.51 -3.79 -14.52
N VAL A 269 -2.88 -4.88 -14.03
CA VAL A 269 -3.59 -6.11 -13.67
C VAL A 269 -4.53 -5.87 -12.50
N VAL A 270 -4.16 -5.07 -11.49
CA VAL A 270 -5.08 -4.67 -10.40
C VAL A 270 -6.35 -4.04 -10.96
N ILE A 271 -6.21 -3.07 -11.88
CA ILE A 271 -7.35 -2.37 -12.49
C ILE A 271 -8.26 -3.33 -13.24
N LEU A 272 -7.69 -4.24 -14.02
CA LEU A 272 -8.46 -5.19 -14.85
C LEU A 272 -9.04 -6.36 -14.03
N ALA A 273 -8.27 -6.91 -13.09
CA ALA A 273 -8.66 -8.09 -12.34
C ALA A 273 -9.66 -7.79 -11.22
N THR A 274 -9.59 -6.61 -10.59
CA THR A 274 -10.49 -6.27 -9.46
C THR A 274 -11.97 -6.37 -9.83
N PRO A 275 -12.46 -5.77 -10.93
CA PRO A 275 -13.86 -5.92 -11.35
C PRO A 275 -14.22 -7.36 -11.71
N LEU A 276 -13.30 -8.08 -12.35
CA LEU A 276 -13.51 -9.47 -12.75
C LEU A 276 -13.66 -10.38 -11.53
N VAL A 277 -12.75 -10.29 -10.57
CA VAL A 277 -12.80 -11.07 -9.32
C VAL A 277 -14.05 -10.72 -8.52
N THR A 278 -14.40 -9.44 -8.42
CA THR A 278 -15.61 -9.01 -7.70
C THR A 278 -16.89 -9.56 -8.34
N THR A 279 -16.99 -9.52 -9.67
CA THR A 279 -18.20 -9.93 -10.39
C THR A 279 -18.36 -11.45 -10.47
N PHE A 280 -17.28 -12.15 -10.86
CA PHE A 280 -17.37 -13.60 -11.12
C PHE A 280 -17.08 -14.46 -9.89
N LEU A 281 -16.24 -13.96 -8.97
CA LEU A 281 -15.78 -14.69 -7.81
C LEU A 281 -16.23 -14.04 -6.48
N GLY A 282 -17.17 -13.10 -6.54
CA GLY A 282 -17.73 -12.42 -5.38
C GLY A 282 -18.37 -13.37 -4.36
N LYS A 283 -18.91 -14.51 -4.82
CA LYS A 283 -19.51 -15.56 -3.98
C LYS A 283 -18.48 -16.37 -3.16
N ILE A 284 -17.17 -16.25 -3.47
CA ILE A 284 -16.13 -16.92 -2.68
C ILE A 284 -16.08 -16.25 -1.30
N ARG A 285 -16.06 -17.06 -0.25
CA ARG A 285 -15.96 -16.58 1.14
C ARG A 285 -14.67 -15.81 1.41
N ASP A 286 -14.74 -14.81 2.28
CA ASP A 286 -13.63 -13.89 2.58
C ASP A 286 -12.35 -14.63 2.97
N VAL A 287 -12.45 -15.59 3.90
CA VAL A 287 -11.29 -16.37 4.36
C VAL A 287 -10.68 -17.27 3.26
N LYS A 288 -11.51 -17.76 2.32
CA LYS A 288 -11.01 -18.49 1.15
C LYS A 288 -10.31 -17.55 0.16
N LYS A 289 -10.83 -16.31 -0.01
CA LYS A 289 -10.14 -15.29 -0.80
C LYS A 289 -8.77 -14.99 -0.22
N LEU A 290 -8.65 -14.85 1.11
CA LEU A 290 -7.37 -14.67 1.79
C LEU A 290 -6.41 -15.84 1.53
N LEU A 291 -6.86 -17.09 1.68
CA LEU A 291 -6.03 -18.27 1.44
C LEU A 291 -5.55 -18.35 -0.01
N ILE A 292 -6.46 -18.19 -0.99
CA ILE A 292 -6.12 -18.17 -2.42
C ILE A 292 -5.15 -17.03 -2.71
N GLY A 293 -5.45 -15.82 -2.21
CA GLY A 293 -4.63 -14.63 -2.41
C GLY A 293 -3.21 -14.82 -1.91
N GLN A 294 -3.05 -15.27 -0.66
CA GLN A 294 -1.72 -15.53 -0.08
C GLN A 294 -0.97 -16.64 -0.82
N THR A 295 -1.66 -17.69 -1.25
CA THR A 295 -1.05 -18.78 -2.03
C THR A 295 -0.51 -18.28 -3.36
N LEU A 296 -1.29 -17.49 -4.10
CA LEU A 296 -0.87 -16.94 -5.39
C LEU A 296 0.27 -15.92 -5.25
N ILE A 297 0.26 -15.09 -4.19
CA ILE A 297 1.37 -14.17 -3.87
C ILE A 297 2.66 -14.96 -3.63
N VAL A 298 2.61 -16.00 -2.79
CA VAL A 298 3.78 -16.85 -2.51
C VAL A 298 4.26 -17.54 -3.78
N LEU A 299 3.37 -18.14 -4.57
CA LEU A 299 3.72 -18.81 -5.82
C LEU A 299 4.37 -17.82 -6.81
N GLY A 300 3.77 -16.64 -7.01
CA GLY A 300 4.32 -15.62 -7.91
C GLY A 300 5.72 -15.19 -7.48
N LEU A 301 5.89 -14.75 -6.22
CA LEU A 301 7.18 -14.23 -5.74
C LEU A 301 8.25 -15.30 -5.64
N TYR A 302 7.93 -16.46 -5.05
CA TYR A 302 8.94 -17.52 -4.89
C TYR A 302 9.42 -18.09 -6.21
N SER A 303 8.56 -18.11 -7.23
CA SER A 303 8.91 -18.61 -8.56
C SER A 303 9.92 -17.72 -9.28
N PHE A 304 10.10 -16.45 -8.88
CA PHE A 304 11.16 -15.60 -9.41
C PHE A 304 12.57 -16.17 -9.17
N ARG A 305 12.75 -17.00 -8.16
CA ARG A 305 14.01 -17.72 -7.92
C ARG A 305 14.46 -18.57 -9.11
N TYR A 306 13.51 -19.17 -9.84
CA TYR A 306 13.79 -20.15 -10.91
C TYR A 306 13.83 -19.51 -12.30
N VAL A 307 13.35 -18.29 -12.43
CA VAL A 307 13.31 -17.53 -13.68
C VAL A 307 14.56 -16.66 -13.75
N GLN A 308 15.60 -17.15 -14.44
CA GLN A 308 16.83 -16.36 -14.57
C GLN A 308 16.64 -15.25 -15.62
N LEU A 309 17.09 -15.43 -16.87
CA LEU A 309 17.04 -14.38 -17.90
C LEU A 309 15.79 -14.42 -18.80
N GLN A 310 14.73 -15.13 -18.41
CA GLN A 310 13.52 -15.29 -19.22
C GLN A 310 12.49 -14.20 -18.88
N MET A 311 12.65 -13.03 -19.47
CA MET A 311 11.83 -11.83 -19.16
C MET A 311 10.31 -12.11 -19.24
N ALA A 312 9.84 -12.87 -20.23
CA ALA A 312 8.41 -13.18 -20.38
C ALA A 312 7.83 -13.91 -19.16
N LEU A 313 8.61 -14.76 -18.50
CA LEU A 313 8.16 -15.47 -17.30
C LEU A 313 8.04 -14.52 -16.10
N TYR A 314 8.89 -13.50 -15.99
CA TYR A 314 8.72 -12.49 -14.93
C TYR A 314 7.38 -11.77 -15.04
N PHE A 315 6.95 -11.41 -16.25
CA PHE A 315 5.65 -10.79 -16.47
C PHE A 315 4.50 -11.73 -16.15
N LEU A 316 4.59 -13.00 -16.54
CA LEU A 316 3.59 -14.01 -16.19
C LEU A 316 3.48 -14.20 -14.67
N LEU A 317 4.61 -14.34 -13.98
CA LEU A 317 4.64 -14.49 -12.53
C LEU A 317 4.12 -13.23 -11.82
N MET A 318 4.38 -12.04 -12.39
CA MET A 318 3.81 -10.79 -11.88
C MET A 318 2.28 -10.77 -12.00
N VAL A 319 1.72 -11.27 -13.10
CA VAL A 319 0.25 -11.42 -13.24
C VAL A 319 -0.31 -12.36 -12.16
N ILE A 320 0.35 -13.51 -11.92
CA ILE A 320 -0.08 -14.46 -10.87
C ILE A 320 -0.02 -13.81 -9.48
N PHE A 321 1.09 -13.13 -9.16
CA PHE A 321 1.26 -12.38 -7.92
C PHE A 321 0.16 -11.35 -7.73
N THR A 322 -0.13 -10.57 -8.76
CA THR A 322 -1.11 -9.48 -8.71
C THR A 322 -2.55 -10.00 -8.57
N ILE A 323 -2.89 -11.09 -9.25
CA ILE A 323 -4.19 -11.75 -9.03
C ILE A 323 -4.31 -12.17 -7.57
N GLY A 324 -3.24 -12.71 -6.97
CA GLY A 324 -3.18 -13.03 -5.55
C GLY A 324 -3.40 -11.80 -4.65
N GLU A 325 -2.77 -10.68 -4.99
CA GLU A 325 -2.96 -9.40 -4.29
C GLU A 325 -4.42 -8.93 -4.33
N VAL A 326 -5.08 -9.00 -5.48
CA VAL A 326 -6.49 -8.66 -5.63
C VAL A 326 -7.39 -9.56 -4.77
N PHE A 327 -7.16 -10.87 -4.77
CA PHE A 327 -7.90 -11.80 -3.90
C PHE A 327 -7.70 -11.49 -2.43
N LYS A 328 -6.47 -11.24 -2.00
CA LYS A 328 -6.12 -10.86 -0.63
C LYS A 328 -6.88 -9.59 -0.23
N THR A 329 -6.77 -8.53 -1.00
CA THR A 329 -7.38 -7.21 -0.71
C THR A 329 -8.90 -7.30 -0.61
N LEU A 330 -9.55 -8.03 -1.54
CA LEU A 330 -11.00 -8.25 -1.53
C LEU A 330 -11.46 -9.20 -0.41
N GLY A 331 -10.57 -9.94 0.22
CA GLY A 331 -10.84 -10.79 1.37
C GLY A 331 -10.65 -10.10 2.72
N GLU A 332 -9.64 -9.22 2.85
CA GLU A 332 -9.20 -8.62 4.14
C GLU A 332 -10.28 -7.77 4.79
N GLN A 333 -10.81 -6.78 4.08
CA GLN A 333 -11.79 -5.85 4.65
C GLN A 333 -13.09 -6.55 5.08
N PRO A 334 -13.74 -7.37 4.23
CA PRO A 334 -14.93 -8.11 4.64
C PRO A 334 -14.66 -9.11 5.77
N TYR A 335 -13.45 -9.73 5.80
CA TYR A 335 -13.09 -10.63 6.90
C TYR A 335 -13.14 -9.88 8.24
N MET A 336 -12.49 -8.73 8.33
CA MET A 336 -12.42 -7.90 9.53
C MET A 336 -13.82 -7.41 9.96
N THR A 337 -14.56 -6.81 9.05
CA THR A 337 -15.84 -6.15 9.36
C THR A 337 -16.93 -7.12 9.79
N ARG A 338 -16.90 -8.38 9.32
CA ARG A 338 -17.91 -9.39 9.67
C ARG A 338 -17.62 -10.14 10.97
N ARG A 339 -16.39 -10.11 11.48
CA ARG A 339 -15.96 -10.94 12.63
C ARG A 339 -15.56 -10.13 13.85
N ILE A 340 -15.32 -8.86 13.67
CA ILE A 340 -14.92 -7.96 14.75
C ILE A 340 -16.03 -6.94 14.97
N PRO A 341 -16.54 -6.80 16.21
CA PRO A 341 -17.52 -5.77 16.52
C PRO A 341 -17.02 -4.38 16.15
N ALA A 342 -17.89 -3.50 15.66
CA ALA A 342 -17.54 -2.14 15.23
C ALA A 342 -16.80 -1.35 16.32
N THR A 343 -17.16 -1.54 17.57
CA THR A 343 -16.53 -0.91 18.76
C THR A 343 -15.06 -1.30 18.98
N HIS A 344 -14.60 -2.41 18.39
CA HIS A 344 -13.26 -2.96 18.57
C HIS A 344 -12.44 -2.93 17.27
N TRP A 345 -13.06 -2.57 16.17
CA TRP A 345 -12.45 -2.65 14.84
C TRP A 345 -11.16 -1.82 14.75
N GLY A 346 -11.17 -0.58 15.23
CA GLY A 346 -9.98 0.28 15.19
C GLY A 346 -8.80 -0.28 15.99
N ARG A 347 -9.05 -0.83 17.19
CA ARG A 347 -7.99 -1.41 18.05
C ARG A 347 -7.38 -2.66 17.42
N VAL A 348 -8.21 -3.56 16.88
CA VAL A 348 -7.74 -4.78 16.23
C VAL A 348 -7.00 -4.45 14.93
N ASN A 349 -7.51 -3.51 14.13
CA ASN A 349 -6.85 -3.07 12.91
C ASN A 349 -5.46 -2.48 13.20
N SER A 350 -5.35 -1.61 14.23
CA SER A 350 -4.06 -1.06 14.67
C SER A 350 -3.10 -2.15 15.12
N PHE A 351 -3.58 -3.15 15.88
CA PHE A 351 -2.76 -4.28 16.30
C PHE A 351 -2.24 -5.09 15.10
N VAL A 352 -3.12 -5.43 14.15
CA VAL A 352 -2.75 -6.15 12.92
C VAL A 352 -1.74 -5.33 12.11
N SER A 353 -1.93 -4.02 12.00
CA SER A 353 -1.00 -3.12 11.29
C SER A 353 0.39 -3.08 11.96
N ILE A 354 0.44 -3.01 13.29
CA ILE A 354 1.71 -3.05 14.04
C ILE A 354 2.42 -4.40 13.83
N VAL A 355 1.70 -5.51 13.94
CA VAL A 355 2.26 -6.85 13.70
C VAL A 355 2.78 -6.94 12.26
N SER A 356 1.99 -6.51 11.27
CA SER A 356 2.37 -6.51 9.86
C SER A 356 3.61 -5.67 9.60
N GLY A 357 3.68 -4.46 10.14
CA GLY A 357 4.83 -3.58 10.04
C GLY A 357 6.09 -4.15 10.70
N ALA A 358 5.95 -4.75 11.89
CA ALA A 358 7.06 -5.38 12.60
C ALA A 358 7.63 -6.58 11.81
N PHE A 359 6.76 -7.47 11.32
CA PHE A 359 7.18 -8.62 10.51
C PHE A 359 7.87 -8.20 9.21
N SER A 360 7.33 -7.20 8.52
CA SER A 360 7.94 -6.66 7.29
C SER A 360 9.30 -6.06 7.59
N SER A 361 9.42 -5.18 8.59
CA SER A 361 10.65 -4.44 8.88
C SER A 361 11.76 -5.35 9.41
N VAL A 362 11.45 -6.17 10.44
CA VAL A 362 12.41 -7.12 11.03
C VAL A 362 12.76 -8.21 10.02
N GLY A 363 11.76 -8.70 9.28
CA GLY A 363 11.96 -9.70 8.23
C GLY A 363 12.87 -9.20 7.11
N ASN A 364 12.71 -7.96 6.65
CA ASN A 364 13.59 -7.36 5.64
C ASN A 364 15.02 -7.18 6.16
N LEU A 365 15.20 -6.80 7.45
CA LEU A 365 16.53 -6.71 8.05
C LEU A 365 17.21 -8.08 8.12
N PHE A 366 16.48 -9.13 8.53
CA PHE A 366 16.99 -10.49 8.52
C PHE A 366 17.36 -10.94 7.08
N LEU A 367 16.46 -10.67 6.13
CA LEU A 367 16.66 -11.05 4.73
C LEU A 367 17.83 -10.28 4.08
N GLY A 368 18.02 -9.00 4.44
CA GLY A 368 19.16 -8.21 3.98
C GLY A 368 20.48 -8.82 4.40
N ARG A 369 20.64 -9.19 5.69
CA ARG A 369 21.81 -9.90 6.20
C ARG A 369 22.05 -11.22 5.49
N LEU A 370 20.96 -11.97 5.24
CA LEU A 370 21.04 -13.24 4.55
C LEU A 370 21.47 -13.06 3.09
N LEU A 371 20.93 -12.02 2.42
CA LEU A 371 21.31 -11.67 1.05
C LEU A 371 22.78 -11.28 0.93
N ASP A 372 23.26 -10.41 1.82
CA ASP A 372 24.65 -9.93 1.82
C ASP A 372 25.65 -11.07 2.12
N SER A 373 25.27 -12.04 2.97
CA SER A 373 26.16 -13.15 3.37
C SER A 373 26.07 -14.40 2.49
N GLN A 374 24.90 -14.73 1.94
CA GLN A 374 24.63 -16.01 1.27
C GLN A 374 24.02 -15.86 -0.14
N GLY A 375 23.69 -14.64 -0.55
CA GLY A 375 23.22 -14.32 -1.89
C GLY A 375 21.73 -14.62 -2.15
N TYR A 376 21.30 -14.31 -3.37
CA TYR A 376 19.88 -14.30 -3.78
C TYR A 376 19.20 -15.67 -3.65
N SER A 377 19.92 -16.77 -3.97
CA SER A 377 19.31 -18.11 -3.92
C SER A 377 18.82 -18.48 -2.52
N VAL A 378 19.59 -18.16 -1.49
CA VAL A 378 19.24 -18.45 -0.08
C VAL A 378 18.19 -17.44 0.41
N ALA A 379 18.30 -16.17 0.01
CA ALA A 379 17.30 -15.16 0.34
C ALA A 379 15.90 -15.55 -0.19
N TRP A 380 15.79 -15.95 -1.46
CA TRP A 380 14.53 -16.44 -2.03
C TRP A 380 14.03 -17.73 -1.36
N LEU A 381 14.93 -18.63 -0.94
CA LEU A 381 14.53 -19.82 -0.20
C LEU A 381 13.89 -19.44 1.14
N ALA A 382 14.47 -18.48 1.87
CA ALA A 382 13.89 -17.99 3.13
C ALA A 382 12.49 -17.38 2.93
N VAL A 383 12.28 -16.61 1.84
CA VAL A 383 10.96 -16.11 1.46
C VAL A 383 9.98 -17.25 1.18
N GLY A 384 10.43 -18.29 0.46
CA GLY A 384 9.61 -19.48 0.18
C GLY A 384 9.20 -20.24 1.44
N LEU A 385 10.14 -20.45 2.38
CA LEU A 385 9.85 -21.10 3.67
C LEU A 385 8.86 -20.28 4.50
N ALA A 386 9.06 -18.96 4.58
CA ALA A 386 8.09 -18.08 5.23
C ALA A 386 6.72 -18.11 4.54
N GLY A 387 6.71 -18.20 3.21
CA GLY A 387 5.51 -18.36 2.39
C GLY A 387 4.75 -19.66 2.66
N ILE A 388 5.45 -20.79 2.84
CA ILE A 388 4.83 -22.05 3.26
C ILE A 388 4.21 -21.89 4.64
N GLY A 389 4.91 -21.28 5.59
CA GLY A 389 4.36 -20.96 6.92
C GLY A 389 3.10 -20.09 6.84
N LEU A 390 3.12 -19.07 5.96
CA LEU A 390 1.95 -18.22 5.69
C LEU A 390 0.75 -19.02 5.18
N ILE A 391 0.95 -19.91 4.20
CA ILE A 391 -0.13 -20.74 3.63
C ILE A 391 -0.71 -21.66 4.71
N ILE A 392 0.14 -22.27 5.53
CA ILE A 392 -0.31 -23.11 6.66
C ILE A 392 -1.14 -22.28 7.65
N LEU A 393 -0.67 -21.08 8.03
CA LEU A 393 -1.40 -20.18 8.92
C LEU A 393 -2.74 -19.74 8.33
N ALA A 394 -2.78 -19.41 7.04
CA ALA A 394 -4.02 -19.03 6.35
C ALA A 394 -5.02 -20.21 6.27
N TYR A 395 -4.51 -21.43 6.10
CA TYR A 395 -5.35 -22.64 6.16
C TYR A 395 -5.89 -22.87 7.57
N LEU A 396 -5.05 -22.77 8.59
CA LEU A 396 -5.47 -22.89 10.00
C LEU A 396 -6.48 -21.81 10.37
N LEU A 397 -6.30 -20.58 9.85
CA LEU A 397 -7.27 -19.51 10.01
C LEU A 397 -8.62 -19.91 9.42
N SER A 398 -8.64 -20.48 8.21
CA SER A 398 -9.87 -20.94 7.54
C SER A 398 -10.61 -22.02 8.37
N GLU A 399 -9.89 -22.98 8.93
CA GLU A 399 -10.49 -24.04 9.75
C GLU A 399 -10.97 -23.53 11.11
N THR A 400 -10.21 -22.63 11.74
CA THR A 400 -10.57 -22.03 13.03
C THR A 400 -11.78 -21.10 12.87
N ASP A 401 -11.83 -20.32 11.78
CA ASP A 401 -12.91 -19.42 11.45
C ASP A 401 -14.25 -20.17 11.25
N LYS A 402 -14.21 -21.31 10.57
CA LYS A 402 -15.37 -22.17 10.37
C LYS A 402 -15.96 -22.67 11.69
N LYS A 403 -15.11 -22.99 12.67
CA LYS A 403 -15.54 -23.42 14.00
C LYS A 403 -16.05 -22.27 14.87
N ALA A 404 -15.41 -21.09 14.75
CA ALA A 404 -15.74 -19.91 15.57
C ALA A 404 -17.02 -19.19 15.08
N PHE A 405 -17.31 -19.24 13.77
CA PHE A 405 -18.44 -18.50 13.14
C PHE A 405 -19.30 -19.41 12.26
N PRO A 406 -19.92 -20.48 12.78
CA PRO A 406 -20.64 -21.46 11.97
C PRO A 406 -21.80 -20.85 11.17
N LEU A 407 -22.44 -19.81 11.70
CA LEU A 407 -23.53 -19.11 11.02
C LEU A 407 -23.10 -18.46 9.70
N LEU A 408 -21.88 -17.91 9.62
CA LEU A 408 -21.34 -17.35 8.37
C LEU A 408 -21.09 -18.43 7.30
N TYR A 409 -21.17 -19.71 7.68
CA TYR A 409 -20.96 -20.86 6.80
C TYR A 409 -22.26 -21.59 6.46
N ALA A 410 -23.35 -21.31 7.17
CA ALA A 410 -24.68 -21.90 6.91
C ALA A 410 -25.43 -21.18 5.77
N GLU A 411 -25.17 -19.88 5.56
CA GLU A 411 -25.73 -19.12 4.44
C GLU A 411 -24.97 -19.46 3.14
N LYS A 412 -25.68 -20.05 2.20
CA LYS A 412 -25.23 -20.27 0.82
C LYS A 412 -25.79 -19.20 -0.10
#